data_f79bfebde598002146babb25cd6d732e
#
_entry.id   f79bfebde598002146babb25cd6d732e
#
_cell.length_a   1.000
_cell.length_b   1.000
_cell.length_c   1.000
_cell.angle_alpha   90.00
_cell.angle_beta   90.00
_cell.angle_gamma   90.00
#
_symmetry.space_group_name_H-M   'P 1'
#
loop_
_entity.id
_entity.type
_entity.pdbx_description
1 polymer ?
#
loop_
_entity_poly.entity_id
_entity_poly.type
_entity_poly.pdbx_seq_one_letter_code
_entity_poly.pdbx_strand_id
1 'polypeptide(L)'
;MGSIGAKLGRPSSTISRELNRNRVVGSYQPQVAGLLATARSQRSAANARRVPTAAWDFAVEKLAQTWSPQQIAGHQRAEHLPQLSHETIYQRIYQDKRAGGTLHLALRIHKQRRKRRGVCERRGTIPNQVLIDQRPAIVDARERYGDWEADLVVGARHSQALVTINERKSHYALLKRVASKQAPIVRRAIVTKLRPFARLAHTLTTDNGKEFAQHQRIASALKLNFYFAHPHAAWERGANENLNGLVRQFFPKHRKLEEVTDDEIALPQHRLNHRPRKCLGYKTPHQVFWEQLHSNQSVALRC
;
A
#
# COMPACT_ATOMS: atom_id res chain seq x y z
N MET A 1 -40.40 -28.25 4.38
CA MET A 1 -39.24 -27.58 3.77
C MET A 1 -37.91 -28.28 4.05
N GLY A 2 -37.67 -28.80 5.25
CA GLY A 2 -36.46 -29.55 5.58
C GLY A 2 -36.19 -30.78 4.70
N SER A 3 -37.24 -31.58 4.40
CA SER A 3 -37.11 -32.77 3.55
C SER A 3 -36.75 -32.45 2.09
N ILE A 4 -37.24 -31.33 1.55
CA ILE A 4 -36.92 -30.90 0.18
C ILE A 4 -35.47 -30.41 0.13
N GLY A 5 -35.04 -29.63 1.13
CA GLY A 5 -33.66 -29.17 1.24
C GLY A 5 -32.66 -30.32 1.31
N ALA A 6 -32.95 -31.35 2.11
CA ALA A 6 -32.12 -32.53 2.21
C ALA A 6 -32.01 -33.29 0.87
N LYS A 7 -33.14 -33.49 0.15
CA LYS A 7 -33.13 -34.14 -1.18
C LYS A 7 -32.34 -33.35 -2.24
N LEU A 8 -32.31 -32.01 -2.15
CA LEU A 8 -31.64 -31.14 -3.12
C LEU A 8 -30.24 -30.74 -2.67
N GLY A 9 -29.75 -31.18 -1.51
CA GLY A 9 -28.47 -30.77 -0.94
C GLY A 9 -28.37 -29.26 -0.70
N ARG A 10 -29.51 -28.60 -0.36
CA ARG A 10 -29.60 -27.16 -0.16
C ARG A 10 -30.12 -26.80 1.23
N PRO A 11 -29.64 -25.72 1.87
CA PRO A 11 -30.17 -25.24 3.14
C PRO A 11 -31.69 -24.94 3.05
N SER A 12 -32.45 -25.23 4.10
CA SER A 12 -33.89 -24.97 4.18
C SER A 12 -34.21 -23.47 3.97
N SER A 13 -33.34 -22.57 4.40
CA SER A 13 -33.47 -21.13 4.17
C SER A 13 -33.40 -20.74 2.69
N THR A 14 -32.64 -21.47 1.87
CA THR A 14 -32.61 -21.28 0.42
C THR A 14 -33.89 -21.70 -0.23
N ILE A 15 -34.42 -22.84 0.17
CA ILE A 15 -35.72 -23.35 -0.33
C ILE A 15 -36.87 -22.40 0.06
N SER A 16 -36.89 -21.94 1.32
CA SER A 16 -37.87 -20.96 1.78
C SER A 16 -37.84 -19.66 0.98
N ARG A 17 -36.65 -19.14 0.74
CA ARG A 17 -36.48 -17.92 -0.09
C ARG A 17 -36.94 -18.13 -1.53
N GLU A 18 -36.65 -19.28 -2.13
CA GLU A 18 -37.08 -19.63 -3.48
C GLU A 18 -38.59 -19.70 -3.59
N LEU A 19 -39.26 -20.42 -2.68
CA LEU A 19 -40.70 -20.53 -2.62
C LEU A 19 -41.37 -19.18 -2.41
N ASN A 20 -40.91 -18.39 -1.45
CA ASN A 20 -41.48 -17.06 -1.17
C ASN A 20 -41.29 -16.07 -2.32
N ARG A 21 -40.15 -16.13 -3.02
CA ARG A 21 -39.83 -15.21 -4.12
C ARG A 21 -40.61 -15.50 -5.40
N ASN A 22 -41.00 -16.78 -5.61
CA ASN A 22 -41.54 -17.27 -6.88
C ASN A 22 -42.95 -17.85 -6.74
N ARG A 23 -43.63 -17.67 -5.58
CA ARG A 23 -45.02 -18.07 -5.39
C ARG A 23 -45.94 -17.10 -6.15
N VAL A 24 -46.83 -17.65 -6.95
CA VAL A 24 -47.88 -16.92 -7.66
C VAL A 24 -49.22 -17.49 -7.24
N VAL A 25 -50.17 -16.62 -6.83
CA VAL A 25 -51.53 -17.01 -6.41
C VAL A 25 -51.53 -18.18 -5.41
N GLY A 26 -50.63 -18.08 -4.37
CA GLY A 26 -50.58 -19.04 -3.27
C GLY A 26 -49.82 -20.35 -3.54
N SER A 27 -49.47 -20.69 -4.80
CA SER A 27 -48.76 -21.92 -5.14
C SER A 27 -47.43 -21.67 -5.83
N TYR A 28 -46.48 -22.60 -5.69
CA TYR A 28 -45.21 -22.58 -6.39
C TYR A 28 -45.29 -23.43 -7.66
N GLN A 29 -45.07 -22.80 -8.80
CA GLN A 29 -45.04 -23.48 -10.10
C GLN A 29 -43.63 -23.33 -10.72
N PRO A 30 -42.90 -24.45 -10.96
CA PRO A 30 -41.53 -24.42 -11.42
C PRO A 30 -41.30 -23.63 -12.73
N GLN A 31 -42.20 -23.78 -13.69
CA GLN A 31 -42.13 -23.11 -14.98
C GLN A 31 -42.27 -21.58 -14.80
N VAL A 32 -43.25 -21.14 -13.98
CA VAL A 32 -43.46 -19.73 -13.68
C VAL A 32 -42.28 -19.16 -12.87
N ALA A 33 -41.74 -19.91 -11.94
CA ALA A 33 -40.56 -19.55 -11.18
C ALA A 33 -39.36 -19.33 -12.11
N GLY A 34 -39.15 -20.16 -13.12
CA GLY A 34 -38.13 -20.01 -14.15
C GLY A 34 -38.30 -18.71 -14.96
N LEU A 35 -39.52 -18.44 -15.42
CA LEU A 35 -39.83 -17.19 -16.15
C LEU A 35 -39.61 -15.96 -15.30
N LEU A 36 -40.06 -15.98 -14.03
CA LEU A 36 -39.82 -14.87 -13.09
C LEU A 36 -38.33 -14.66 -12.78
N ALA A 37 -37.55 -15.73 -12.68
CA ALA A 37 -36.11 -15.66 -12.48
C ALA A 37 -35.42 -15.03 -13.70
N THR A 38 -35.80 -15.46 -14.92
CA THR A 38 -35.29 -14.90 -16.18
C THR A 38 -35.68 -13.43 -16.31
N ALA A 39 -36.91 -13.06 -16.06
CA ALA A 39 -37.39 -11.68 -16.10
C ALA A 39 -36.63 -10.77 -15.10
N ARG A 40 -36.38 -11.27 -13.88
CA ARG A 40 -35.56 -10.54 -12.89
C ARG A 40 -34.12 -10.38 -13.35
N SER A 41 -33.52 -11.43 -13.93
CA SER A 41 -32.16 -11.37 -14.49
C SER A 41 -32.07 -10.33 -15.63
N GLN A 42 -33.04 -10.32 -16.53
CA GLN A 42 -33.13 -9.36 -17.64
C GLN A 42 -33.34 -7.92 -17.12
N ARG A 43 -34.23 -7.71 -16.13
CA ARG A 43 -34.40 -6.40 -15.47
C ARG A 43 -33.13 -5.96 -14.75
N SER A 44 -32.45 -6.85 -14.05
CA SER A 44 -31.17 -6.55 -13.41
C SER A 44 -30.09 -6.18 -14.43
N ALA A 45 -30.03 -6.89 -15.55
CA ALA A 45 -29.12 -6.57 -16.66
C ALA A 45 -29.46 -5.23 -17.35
N ALA A 46 -30.76 -4.96 -17.55
CA ALA A 46 -31.24 -3.70 -18.14
C ALA A 46 -31.02 -2.50 -17.19
N ASN A 47 -31.16 -2.74 -15.88
CA ASN A 47 -30.88 -1.76 -14.84
C ASN A 47 -29.39 -1.73 -14.42
N ALA A 48 -28.55 -2.60 -14.97
CA ALA A 48 -27.11 -2.50 -14.80
C ALA A 48 -26.68 -1.10 -15.24
N ARG A 49 -26.27 -0.28 -14.28
CA ARG A 49 -25.86 1.11 -14.52
C ARG A 49 -24.85 1.10 -15.67
N ARG A 50 -25.21 1.73 -16.78
CA ARG A 50 -24.23 1.99 -17.85
C ARG A 50 -23.14 2.86 -17.24
N VAL A 51 -22.01 2.26 -17.01
CA VAL A 51 -20.86 2.98 -16.47
C VAL A 51 -20.41 4.00 -17.51
N PRO A 52 -20.34 5.30 -17.16
CA PRO A 52 -19.86 6.31 -18.10
C PRO A 52 -18.45 5.96 -18.62
N THR A 53 -18.21 6.16 -19.91
CA THR A 53 -16.90 5.91 -20.53
C THR A 53 -15.79 6.65 -19.79
N ALA A 54 -16.03 7.91 -19.40
CA ALA A 54 -15.10 8.72 -18.63
C ALA A 54 -14.65 8.06 -17.29
N ALA A 55 -15.50 7.26 -16.64
CA ALA A 55 -15.10 6.53 -15.44
C ALA A 55 -14.10 5.42 -15.74
N TRP A 56 -14.23 4.78 -16.91
CA TRP A 56 -13.30 3.76 -17.38
C TRP A 56 -11.98 4.35 -17.86
N ASP A 57 -12.02 5.44 -18.62
CA ASP A 57 -10.82 6.14 -19.11
C ASP A 57 -9.95 6.57 -17.92
N PHE A 58 -10.59 7.17 -16.91
CA PHE A 58 -9.93 7.49 -15.65
C PHE A 58 -9.33 6.24 -14.97
N ALA A 59 -10.10 5.14 -14.90
CA ALA A 59 -9.62 3.92 -14.26
C ALA A 59 -8.41 3.32 -15.01
N VAL A 60 -8.43 3.29 -16.33
CA VAL A 60 -7.32 2.78 -17.15
C VAL A 60 -6.08 3.65 -17.00
N GLU A 61 -6.24 4.98 -17.03
CA GLU A 61 -5.14 5.93 -16.81
C GLU A 61 -4.49 5.69 -15.41
N LYS A 62 -5.30 5.56 -14.36
CA LYS A 62 -4.78 5.37 -13.00
C LYS A 62 -4.20 3.97 -12.78
N LEU A 63 -4.71 2.94 -13.45
CA LEU A 63 -4.07 1.62 -13.49
C LEU A 63 -2.67 1.69 -14.10
N ALA A 64 -2.50 2.43 -15.21
CA ALA A 64 -1.18 2.66 -15.82
C ALA A 64 -0.21 3.40 -14.88
N GLN A 65 -0.73 4.23 -13.96
CA GLN A 65 0.01 4.86 -12.87
C GLN A 65 0.19 3.94 -11.65
N THR A 66 -0.14 2.64 -11.78
CA THR A 66 -0.03 1.60 -10.74
C THR A 66 -0.96 1.78 -9.53
N TRP A 67 -2.07 2.50 -9.66
CA TRP A 67 -3.09 2.55 -8.62
C TRP A 67 -3.83 1.20 -8.54
N SER A 68 -4.20 0.79 -7.33
CA SER A 68 -5.05 -0.39 -7.19
C SER A 68 -6.52 -0.07 -7.48
N PRO A 69 -7.35 -1.05 -7.87
CA PRO A 69 -8.79 -0.85 -8.04
C PRO A 69 -9.47 -0.21 -6.84
N GLN A 70 -9.06 -0.55 -5.61
CA GLN A 70 -9.59 0.07 -4.39
C GLN A 70 -9.23 1.55 -4.26
N GLN A 71 -8.00 1.93 -4.64
CA GLN A 71 -7.56 3.33 -4.63
C GLN A 71 -8.33 4.16 -5.64
N ILE A 72 -8.55 3.60 -6.84
CA ILE A 72 -9.33 4.25 -7.90
C ILE A 72 -10.77 4.48 -7.44
N ALA A 73 -11.45 3.43 -7.00
CA ALA A 73 -12.84 3.51 -6.54
C ALA A 73 -13.00 4.45 -5.34
N GLY A 74 -12.05 4.43 -4.41
CA GLY A 74 -12.06 5.31 -3.24
C GLY A 74 -11.83 6.77 -3.58
N HIS A 75 -10.91 7.06 -4.48
CA HIS A 75 -10.64 8.41 -4.95
C HIS A 75 -11.81 8.97 -5.76
N GLN A 76 -12.38 8.18 -6.70
CA GLN A 76 -13.58 8.59 -7.43
C GLN A 76 -14.72 8.97 -6.48
N ARG A 77 -14.87 8.27 -5.35
CA ARG A 77 -15.88 8.59 -4.35
C ARG A 77 -15.56 9.88 -3.58
N ALA A 78 -14.30 10.04 -3.18
CA ALA A 78 -13.85 11.20 -2.42
C ALA A 78 -13.96 12.51 -3.23
N GLU A 79 -13.68 12.45 -4.53
CA GLU A 79 -13.71 13.58 -5.45
C GLU A 79 -15.06 13.72 -6.19
N HIS A 80 -16.10 12.98 -5.80
CA HIS A 80 -17.42 13.00 -6.43
C HIS A 80 -17.42 12.76 -7.96
N LEU A 81 -16.42 12.03 -8.45
CA LEU A 81 -16.28 11.66 -9.87
C LEU A 81 -17.26 10.53 -10.24
N PRO A 82 -17.50 10.26 -11.56
CA PRO A 82 -18.22 9.08 -12.01
C PRO A 82 -17.61 7.80 -11.43
N GLN A 83 -18.41 7.03 -10.68
CA GLN A 83 -17.92 5.97 -9.80
C GLN A 83 -17.93 4.59 -10.45
N LEU A 84 -16.85 3.86 -10.22
CA LEU A 84 -16.74 2.40 -10.41
C LEU A 84 -16.58 1.71 -9.07
N SER A 85 -17.19 0.53 -8.90
CA SER A 85 -16.80 -0.33 -7.77
C SER A 85 -15.45 -0.97 -8.04
N HIS A 86 -14.65 -1.20 -7.00
CA HIS A 86 -13.37 -1.89 -7.17
C HIS A 86 -13.55 -3.30 -7.76
N GLU A 87 -14.66 -3.97 -7.47
CA GLU A 87 -15.00 -5.28 -8.02
C GLU A 87 -15.24 -5.17 -9.54
N THR A 88 -15.96 -4.15 -10.01
CA THR A 88 -16.18 -3.90 -11.43
C THR A 88 -14.85 -3.70 -12.17
N ILE A 89 -13.91 -2.98 -11.55
CA ILE A 89 -12.57 -2.77 -12.12
C ILE A 89 -11.82 -4.12 -12.18
N TYR A 90 -11.85 -4.93 -11.12
CA TYR A 90 -11.22 -6.27 -11.13
C TYR A 90 -11.82 -7.17 -12.20
N GLN A 91 -13.14 -7.20 -12.35
CA GLN A 91 -13.81 -8.00 -13.38
C GLN A 91 -13.34 -7.62 -14.77
N ARG A 92 -13.22 -6.33 -15.07
CA ARG A 92 -12.70 -5.84 -16.36
C ARG A 92 -11.25 -6.25 -16.59
N ILE A 93 -10.39 -6.12 -15.58
CA ILE A 93 -8.98 -6.56 -15.65
C ILE A 93 -8.89 -8.05 -15.95
N TYR A 94 -9.71 -8.89 -15.31
CA TYR A 94 -9.69 -10.33 -15.57
C TYR A 94 -10.32 -10.71 -16.91
N GLN A 95 -11.30 -9.95 -17.40
CA GLN A 95 -11.82 -10.11 -18.76
C GLN A 95 -10.74 -9.79 -19.80
N ASP A 96 -10.07 -8.65 -19.64
CA ASP A 96 -8.93 -8.24 -20.49
C ASP A 96 -7.84 -9.32 -20.51
N LYS A 97 -7.46 -9.85 -19.34
CA LYS A 97 -6.48 -10.94 -19.24
C LYS A 97 -6.92 -12.19 -20.01
N ARG A 98 -8.19 -12.58 -19.94
CA ARG A 98 -8.72 -13.74 -20.70
C ARG A 98 -8.71 -13.50 -22.20
N ALA A 99 -8.84 -12.23 -22.63
CA ALA A 99 -8.74 -11.81 -24.02
C ALA A 99 -7.28 -11.59 -24.47
N GLY A 100 -6.27 -11.91 -23.65
CA GLY A 100 -4.85 -11.73 -23.98
C GLY A 100 -4.30 -10.33 -23.67
N GLY A 101 -5.08 -9.47 -23.00
CA GLY A 101 -4.67 -8.11 -22.65
C GLY A 101 -3.72 -8.03 -21.44
N THR A 102 -3.21 -6.84 -21.18
CA THR A 102 -2.10 -6.58 -20.24
C THR A 102 -2.49 -5.82 -18.99
N LEU A 103 -3.75 -5.43 -18.79
CA LEU A 103 -4.19 -4.64 -17.62
C LEU A 103 -3.84 -5.29 -16.27
N HIS A 104 -3.79 -6.62 -16.22
CA HIS A 104 -3.45 -7.36 -15.02
C HIS A 104 -2.00 -7.16 -14.55
N LEU A 105 -1.08 -6.71 -15.42
CA LEU A 105 0.30 -6.40 -15.07
C LEU A 105 0.43 -5.16 -14.17
N ALA A 106 -0.58 -4.28 -14.20
CA ALA A 106 -0.66 -3.13 -13.31
C ALA A 106 -0.99 -3.50 -11.84
N LEU A 107 -1.47 -4.73 -11.58
CA LEU A 107 -1.81 -5.16 -10.24
C LEU A 107 -0.56 -5.51 -9.42
N ARG A 108 -0.60 -5.19 -8.11
CA ARG A 108 0.52 -5.39 -7.17
C ARG A 108 0.90 -6.86 -6.96
N ILE A 109 -0.06 -7.79 -7.04
CA ILE A 109 0.15 -9.16 -6.58
C ILE A 109 0.27 -10.11 -7.77
N HIS A 110 1.52 -10.52 -8.04
CA HIS A 110 1.80 -11.80 -8.67
C HIS A 110 2.05 -12.79 -7.54
N LYS A 111 1.19 -13.83 -7.38
CA LYS A 111 1.30 -14.84 -6.31
C LYS A 111 2.73 -15.40 -6.25
N GLN A 112 3.48 -15.05 -5.20
CA GLN A 112 4.76 -15.68 -4.86
C GLN A 112 4.56 -16.62 -3.67
N ARG A 113 5.12 -17.85 -3.75
CA ARG A 113 5.11 -18.82 -2.65
C ARG A 113 5.85 -18.24 -1.43
N ARG A 114 5.26 -18.39 -0.23
CA ARG A 114 5.95 -18.11 1.04
C ARG A 114 7.15 -19.03 1.21
N LYS A 115 8.34 -18.45 1.43
CA LYS A 115 9.51 -19.21 1.91
C LYS A 115 9.36 -19.53 3.39
N ARG A 116 9.70 -20.77 3.81
CA ARG A 116 9.82 -21.16 5.22
C ARG A 116 10.96 -20.38 5.88
N ARG A 117 10.73 -19.91 7.10
CA ARG A 117 11.75 -19.27 7.96
C ARG A 117 12.65 -20.36 8.55
N GLY A 118 13.95 -20.11 8.54
CA GLY A 118 14.96 -20.84 9.27
C GLY A 118 16.30 -20.18 9.01
N VAL A 119 16.88 -19.61 10.04
CA VAL A 119 18.29 -19.62 10.43
C VAL A 119 18.53 -18.47 11.43
N CYS A 120 19.12 -18.80 12.57
CA CYS A 120 19.57 -17.89 13.62
C CYS A 120 20.73 -17.02 13.10
N GLU A 121 20.61 -15.70 13.12
CA GLU A 121 21.67 -14.77 12.69
C GLU A 121 22.71 -14.59 13.80
N ARG A 122 23.94 -15.03 13.54
CA ARG A 122 25.14 -14.69 14.34
C ARG A 122 25.73 -13.35 13.88
N ARG A 123 24.97 -12.28 13.89
CA ARG A 123 25.47 -10.92 13.60
C ARG A 123 25.78 -10.21 14.90
N GLY A 124 27.00 -9.65 15.01
CA GLY A 124 27.40 -8.87 16.18
C GLY A 124 26.47 -7.64 16.40
N THR A 125 26.33 -7.24 17.67
CA THR A 125 25.50 -6.11 18.10
C THR A 125 26.08 -4.76 17.65
N ILE A 126 25.19 -3.81 17.33
CA ILE A 126 25.56 -2.41 17.09
C ILE A 126 25.74 -1.75 18.48
N PRO A 127 26.87 -1.05 18.76
CA PRO A 127 27.06 -0.40 20.04
C PRO A 127 26.06 0.75 20.28
N ASN A 128 25.71 1.00 21.54
CA ASN A 128 24.87 2.11 21.97
C ASN A 128 23.49 2.20 21.26
N GLN A 129 22.89 1.06 20.98
CA GLN A 129 21.52 1.01 20.44
C GLN A 129 20.51 1.47 21.50
N VAL A 130 19.58 2.32 21.09
CA VAL A 130 18.36 2.61 21.85
C VAL A 130 17.23 1.81 21.21
N LEU A 131 16.63 0.91 22.00
CA LEU A 131 15.56 0.05 21.50
C LEU A 131 14.23 0.80 21.40
N ILE A 132 13.35 0.26 20.59
CA ILE A 132 12.02 0.81 20.30
C ILE A 132 11.15 0.98 21.55
N ASP A 133 11.40 0.21 22.63
CA ASP A 133 10.69 0.33 23.91
C ASP A 133 10.86 1.69 24.58
N GLN A 134 11.98 2.37 24.31
CA GLN A 134 12.26 3.72 24.82
C GLN A 134 11.69 4.81 23.92
N ARG A 135 11.03 4.44 22.82
CA ARG A 135 10.43 5.38 21.88
C ARG A 135 9.14 5.97 22.47
N PRO A 136 8.92 7.30 22.40
CA PRO A 136 7.71 7.92 22.92
C PRO A 136 6.43 7.32 22.31
N ALA A 137 5.40 7.09 23.11
CA ALA A 137 4.13 6.47 22.70
C ALA A 137 3.41 7.24 21.56
N ILE A 138 3.59 8.56 21.49
CA ILE A 138 3.05 9.41 20.41
C ILE A 138 3.50 8.95 19.01
N VAL A 139 4.68 8.33 18.91
CA VAL A 139 5.21 7.79 17.65
C VAL A 139 4.42 6.56 17.23
N ASP A 140 4.02 5.71 18.17
CA ASP A 140 3.21 4.52 17.90
C ASP A 140 1.77 4.89 17.53
N ALA A 141 1.21 5.88 18.20
CA ALA A 141 -0.10 6.45 17.91
C ALA A 141 -0.15 7.18 16.54
N ARG A 142 1.01 7.53 15.95
CA ARG A 142 1.14 8.31 14.70
C ARG A 142 0.41 9.65 14.78
N GLU A 143 0.46 10.29 15.91
CA GLU A 143 -0.28 11.54 16.16
C GLU A 143 0.44 12.77 15.63
N ARG A 144 1.77 12.72 15.52
CA ARG A 144 2.58 13.84 15.01
C ARG A 144 3.28 13.49 13.70
N TYR A 145 3.73 14.52 12.99
CA TYR A 145 4.59 14.38 11.82
C TYR A 145 6.07 14.42 12.23
N GLY A 146 6.93 13.91 11.35
CA GLY A 146 8.38 13.92 11.58
C GLY A 146 8.92 12.70 12.30
N ASP A 147 8.12 11.66 12.45
CA ASP A 147 8.56 10.36 12.92
C ASP A 147 8.77 9.43 11.70
N TRP A 148 10.04 9.07 11.47
CA TRP A 148 10.46 8.38 10.26
C TRP A 148 10.85 6.92 10.52
N GLU A 149 10.68 6.08 9.52
CA GLU A 149 11.25 4.73 9.46
C GLU A 149 12.17 4.63 8.26
N ALA A 150 13.33 3.97 8.40
CA ALA A 150 14.22 3.70 7.28
C ALA A 150 14.57 2.21 7.16
N ASP A 151 14.81 1.78 5.93
CA ASP A 151 15.19 0.40 5.58
C ASP A 151 15.95 0.37 4.26
N LEU A 152 16.47 -0.80 3.88
CA LEU A 152 17.10 -1.01 2.61
C LEU A 152 16.37 -2.04 1.75
N VAL A 153 16.11 -1.67 0.52
CA VAL A 153 15.62 -2.57 -0.52
C VAL A 153 16.81 -3.01 -1.38
N VAL A 154 17.30 -4.23 -1.15
CA VAL A 154 18.51 -4.76 -1.80
C VAL A 154 18.20 -5.25 -3.21
N GLY A 155 19.02 -4.87 -4.19
CA GLY A 155 18.95 -5.33 -5.57
C GLY A 155 19.49 -6.74 -5.81
N ALA A 156 19.58 -7.14 -7.09
CA ALA A 156 20.21 -8.39 -7.47
C ALA A 156 21.67 -8.42 -6.97
N ARG A 157 22.19 -9.63 -6.73
CA ARG A 157 23.58 -9.90 -6.26
C ARG A 157 23.95 -9.21 -4.94
N HIS A 158 23.01 -8.59 -4.22
CA HIS A 158 23.22 -7.93 -2.91
C HIS A 158 24.32 -6.85 -2.88
N SER A 159 24.77 -6.33 -4.03
CA SER A 159 25.84 -5.34 -4.14
C SER A 159 25.34 -3.93 -3.80
N GLN A 160 24.20 -3.55 -4.36
CA GLN A 160 23.60 -2.22 -4.20
C GLN A 160 22.22 -2.27 -3.56
N ALA A 161 21.78 -1.13 -3.03
CA ALA A 161 20.49 -1.02 -2.37
C ALA A 161 19.82 0.34 -2.65
N LEU A 162 18.52 0.40 -2.41
CA LEU A 162 17.76 1.64 -2.23
C LEU A 162 17.52 1.83 -0.74
N VAL A 163 17.93 2.97 -0.22
CA VAL A 163 17.48 3.45 1.08
C VAL A 163 16.04 3.92 0.89
N THR A 164 15.13 3.36 1.67
CA THR A 164 13.73 3.76 1.73
C THR A 164 13.48 4.43 3.07
N ILE A 165 12.91 5.61 3.05
CA ILE A 165 12.57 6.37 4.25
C ILE A 165 11.09 6.71 4.17
N ASN A 166 10.34 6.41 5.21
CA ASN A 166 8.88 6.58 5.27
C ASN A 166 8.50 7.43 6.48
N GLU A 167 7.74 8.49 6.25
CA GLU A 167 7.14 9.25 7.34
C GLU A 167 5.89 8.50 7.84
N ARG A 168 5.80 8.28 9.17
CA ARG A 168 4.86 7.33 9.75
C ARG A 168 3.40 7.76 9.69
N LYS A 169 3.11 9.06 9.77
CA LYS A 169 1.74 9.59 9.78
C LYS A 169 1.20 9.80 8.38
N SER A 170 1.95 10.48 7.53
CA SER A 170 1.55 10.80 6.14
C SER A 170 1.83 9.68 5.15
N HIS A 171 2.69 8.71 5.51
CA HIS A 171 3.26 7.73 4.58
C HIS A 171 4.08 8.35 3.42
N TYR A 172 4.58 9.58 3.62
CA TYR A 172 5.45 10.23 2.64
C TYR A 172 6.77 9.48 2.51
N ALA A 173 7.14 9.15 1.29
CA ALA A 173 8.28 8.28 1.00
C ALA A 173 9.42 9.05 0.34
N LEU A 174 10.65 8.78 0.81
CA LEU A 174 11.88 9.23 0.18
C LEU A 174 12.71 8.02 -0.22
N LEU A 175 13.28 8.07 -1.43
CA LEU A 175 14.09 6.99 -1.98
C LEU A 175 15.46 7.53 -2.39
N LYS A 176 16.52 6.75 -2.15
CA LYS A 176 17.89 7.08 -2.62
C LYS A 176 18.65 5.80 -2.90
N ARG A 177 19.25 5.72 -4.10
CA ARG A 177 20.19 4.65 -4.43
C ARG A 177 21.49 4.82 -3.65
N VAL A 178 22.06 3.70 -3.21
CA VAL A 178 23.36 3.62 -2.59
C VAL A 178 24.21 2.55 -3.28
N ALA A 179 25.45 2.87 -3.55
CA ALA A 179 26.38 1.99 -4.24
C ALA A 179 26.76 0.75 -3.40
N SER A 180 26.65 0.85 -2.07
CA SER A 180 26.85 -0.28 -1.17
C SER A 180 26.05 -0.11 0.11
N LYS A 181 25.94 -1.19 0.91
CA LYS A 181 25.29 -1.20 2.22
C LYS A 181 26.20 -0.77 3.36
N GLN A 182 27.37 -0.23 3.06
CA GLN A 182 28.30 0.25 4.08
C GLN A 182 27.69 1.41 4.87
N ALA A 183 27.84 1.38 6.20
CA ALA A 183 27.22 2.35 7.10
C ALA A 183 27.56 3.84 6.77
N PRO A 184 28.78 4.22 6.33
CA PRO A 184 29.05 5.60 5.93
C PRO A 184 28.23 6.06 4.72
N ILE A 185 28.01 5.17 3.75
CA ILE A 185 27.26 5.47 2.52
C ILE A 185 25.77 5.60 2.84
N VAL A 186 25.21 4.64 3.60
CA VAL A 186 23.82 4.66 4.06
C VAL A 186 23.53 5.89 4.93
N ARG A 187 24.43 6.22 5.88
CA ARG A 187 24.33 7.45 6.67
C ARG A 187 24.23 8.69 5.77
N ARG A 188 25.14 8.83 4.80
CA ARG A 188 25.15 9.99 3.88
C ARG A 188 23.81 10.09 3.14
N ALA A 189 23.30 8.98 2.63
CA ALA A 189 22.03 8.95 1.91
C ALA A 189 20.86 9.40 2.79
N ILE A 190 20.75 8.87 4.02
CA ILE A 190 19.72 9.24 4.99
C ILE A 190 19.80 10.72 5.34
N VAL A 191 20.99 11.20 5.72
CA VAL A 191 21.18 12.61 6.08
C VAL A 191 20.85 13.55 4.92
N THR A 192 21.30 13.23 3.69
CA THR A 192 20.97 14.04 2.50
C THR A 192 19.46 14.12 2.27
N LYS A 193 18.75 13.00 2.38
CA LYS A 193 17.29 12.96 2.11
C LYS A 193 16.46 13.60 3.23
N LEU A 194 16.87 13.50 4.49
CA LEU A 194 16.15 14.08 5.62
C LEU A 194 16.55 15.51 5.97
N ARG A 195 17.72 16.01 5.49
CA ARG A 195 18.19 17.37 5.79
C ARG A 195 17.17 18.47 5.48
N PRO A 196 16.42 18.44 4.37
CA PRO A 196 15.38 19.45 4.11
C PRO A 196 14.25 19.45 5.17
N PHE A 197 14.06 18.33 5.85
CA PHE A 197 13.02 18.12 6.85
C PHE A 197 13.56 18.07 8.28
N ALA A 198 14.84 18.41 8.51
CA ALA A 198 15.50 18.25 9.81
C ALA A 198 14.79 18.99 10.94
N ARG A 199 14.18 20.16 10.66
CA ARG A 199 13.40 20.92 11.65
C ARG A 199 12.13 20.23 12.12
N LEU A 200 11.60 19.28 11.32
CA LEU A 200 10.41 18.50 11.60
C LEU A 200 10.74 17.07 12.03
N ALA A 201 11.98 16.63 11.84
CA ALA A 201 12.36 15.26 12.15
C ALA A 201 12.55 15.09 13.67
N HIS A 202 11.70 14.28 14.28
CA HIS A 202 11.75 13.98 15.70
C HIS A 202 12.43 12.63 15.97
N THR A 203 12.04 11.60 15.22
CA THR A 203 12.59 10.27 15.40
C THR A 203 12.90 9.56 14.08
N LEU A 204 13.87 8.65 14.11
CA LEU A 204 14.12 7.70 13.04
C LEU A 204 14.22 6.30 13.61
N THR A 205 13.44 5.36 13.08
CA THR A 205 13.44 3.96 13.51
C THR A 205 13.95 3.06 12.38
N THR A 206 14.87 2.14 12.70
CA THR A 206 15.40 1.16 11.73
C THR A 206 15.37 -0.26 12.29
N ASP A 207 15.76 -1.26 11.49
CA ASP A 207 16.13 -2.57 12.01
C ASP A 207 17.55 -2.59 12.58
N ASN A 208 17.97 -3.78 13.04
CA ASN A 208 19.31 -4.00 13.60
C ASN A 208 20.35 -4.32 12.51
N GLY A 209 20.19 -3.81 11.29
CA GLY A 209 21.16 -3.99 10.21
C GLY A 209 22.46 -3.23 10.48
N LYS A 210 23.61 -3.86 10.20
CA LYS A 210 24.94 -3.22 10.35
C LYS A 210 25.12 -1.96 9.49
N GLU A 211 24.31 -1.80 8.48
CA GLU A 211 24.21 -0.61 7.64
C GLU A 211 23.82 0.64 8.42
N PHE A 212 23.19 0.48 9.58
CA PHE A 212 22.81 1.58 10.50
C PHE A 212 23.80 1.76 11.66
N ALA A 213 24.98 1.13 11.63
CA ALA A 213 25.97 1.25 12.70
C ALA A 213 26.45 2.69 12.97
N GLN A 214 26.27 3.62 12.02
CA GLN A 214 26.56 5.04 12.22
C GLN A 214 25.33 5.86 12.67
N HIS A 215 24.37 5.25 13.33
CA HIS A 215 23.13 5.86 13.79
C HIS A 215 23.34 7.12 14.64
N GLN A 216 24.34 7.13 15.57
CA GLN A 216 24.65 8.30 16.39
C GLN A 216 25.04 9.52 15.55
N ARG A 217 25.80 9.30 14.45
CA ARG A 217 26.16 10.38 13.52
C ARG A 217 24.96 10.86 12.70
N ILE A 218 23.98 9.98 12.40
CA ILE A 218 22.72 10.39 11.77
C ILE A 218 21.91 11.24 12.76
N ALA A 219 21.74 10.75 14.00
CA ALA A 219 21.01 11.44 15.06
C ALA A 219 21.57 12.85 15.32
N SER A 220 22.90 12.98 15.46
CA SER A 220 23.57 14.26 15.67
C SER A 220 23.40 15.20 14.47
N ALA A 221 23.58 14.71 13.23
CA ALA A 221 23.50 15.53 12.02
C ALA A 221 22.11 16.08 11.73
N LEU A 222 21.05 15.36 12.17
CA LEU A 222 19.65 15.70 11.96
C LEU A 222 18.95 16.19 13.22
N LYS A 223 19.62 16.16 14.38
CA LYS A 223 19.10 16.52 15.71
C LYS A 223 17.81 15.75 16.05
N LEU A 224 17.79 14.44 15.79
CA LEU A 224 16.66 13.55 16.07
C LEU A 224 17.07 12.39 16.99
N ASN A 225 16.07 11.73 17.58
CA ASN A 225 16.26 10.49 18.33
C ASN A 225 16.24 9.28 17.40
N PHE A 226 17.17 8.34 17.58
CA PHE A 226 17.30 7.16 16.75
C PHE A 226 16.95 5.90 17.53
N TYR A 227 16.06 5.06 17.00
CA TYR A 227 15.59 3.85 17.65
C TYR A 227 15.77 2.63 16.75
N PHE A 228 15.95 1.48 17.40
CA PHE A 228 16.05 0.18 16.72
C PHE A 228 14.87 -0.71 17.09
N ALA A 229 14.25 -1.31 16.08
CA ALA A 229 13.27 -2.35 16.28
C ALA A 229 13.90 -3.61 16.88
N HIS A 230 13.11 -4.45 17.54
CA HIS A 230 13.63 -5.72 18.03
C HIS A 230 14.06 -6.65 16.89
N PRO A 231 15.05 -7.51 17.12
CA PRO A 231 15.41 -8.56 16.17
C PRO A 231 14.17 -9.42 15.85
N HIS A 232 13.97 -9.69 14.56
CA HIS A 232 12.85 -10.49 14.06
C HIS A 232 11.43 -9.90 14.25
N ALA A 233 11.28 -8.69 14.79
CA ALA A 233 10.01 -8.00 14.99
C ALA A 233 9.63 -7.10 13.80
N ALA A 234 9.44 -7.69 12.61
CA ALA A 234 9.10 -6.94 11.38
C ALA A 234 7.79 -6.13 11.53
N TRP A 235 6.86 -6.58 12.37
CA TRP A 235 5.58 -5.88 12.62
C TRP A 235 5.75 -4.52 13.28
N GLU A 236 6.84 -4.26 14.02
CA GLU A 236 7.13 -2.96 14.64
C GLU A 236 7.41 -1.86 13.60
N ARG A 237 7.73 -2.26 12.34
CA ARG A 237 8.00 -1.39 11.20
C ARG A 237 7.08 -1.68 10.01
N GLY A 238 5.81 -1.97 10.28
CA GLY A 238 4.82 -2.33 9.27
C GLY A 238 4.61 -1.27 8.18
N ALA A 239 4.84 0.01 8.49
CA ALA A 239 4.75 1.08 7.50
C ALA A 239 5.86 0.96 6.45
N ASN A 240 7.08 0.65 6.88
CA ASN A 240 8.22 0.50 5.99
C ASN A 240 8.19 -0.83 5.22
N GLU A 241 7.74 -1.92 5.83
CA GLU A 241 7.51 -3.19 5.14
C GLU A 241 6.51 -3.02 3.98
N ASN A 242 5.42 -2.29 4.22
CA ASN A 242 4.46 -1.95 3.17
C ASN A 242 5.09 -1.08 2.07
N LEU A 243 5.87 -0.04 2.44
CA LEU A 243 6.59 0.79 1.46
C LEU A 243 7.54 -0.05 0.61
N ASN A 244 8.34 -0.92 1.23
CA ASN A 244 9.27 -1.80 0.52
C ASN A 244 8.54 -2.73 -0.45
N GLY A 245 7.38 -3.24 -0.05
CA GLY A 245 6.51 -4.02 -0.95
C GLY A 245 6.00 -3.23 -2.16
N LEU A 246 5.74 -1.92 -2.00
CA LEU A 246 5.36 -1.03 -3.10
C LEU A 246 6.54 -0.66 -3.99
N VAL A 247 7.71 -0.39 -3.40
CA VAL A 247 8.96 -0.12 -4.12
C VAL A 247 9.35 -1.31 -5.00
N ARG A 248 9.07 -2.54 -4.56
CA ARG A 248 9.33 -3.77 -5.32
C ARG A 248 8.48 -3.91 -6.60
N GLN A 249 7.42 -3.15 -6.78
CA GLN A 249 6.70 -3.08 -8.06
C GLN A 249 7.56 -2.44 -9.16
N PHE A 250 8.41 -1.49 -8.79
CA PHE A 250 9.30 -0.76 -9.70
C PHE A 250 10.70 -1.37 -9.77
N PHE A 251 11.16 -1.88 -8.64
CA PHE A 251 12.48 -2.49 -8.47
C PHE A 251 12.36 -3.93 -7.96
N PRO A 252 11.98 -4.88 -8.81
CA PRO A 252 11.89 -6.30 -8.44
C PRO A 252 13.26 -6.85 -8.01
N LYS A 253 13.26 -7.96 -7.25
CA LYS A 253 14.50 -8.51 -6.63
C LYS A 253 15.59 -8.88 -7.62
N HIS A 254 15.22 -9.24 -8.84
CA HIS A 254 16.15 -9.61 -9.91
C HIS A 254 16.75 -8.41 -10.66
N ARG A 255 16.22 -7.20 -10.45
CA ARG A 255 16.72 -5.98 -11.10
C ARG A 255 18.07 -5.58 -10.49
N LYS A 256 19.06 -5.34 -11.34
CA LYS A 256 20.32 -4.73 -10.96
C LYS A 256 20.11 -3.26 -10.68
N LEU A 257 20.53 -2.79 -9.51
CA LEU A 257 20.40 -1.38 -9.13
C LEU A 257 21.57 -0.53 -9.64
N GLU A 258 22.62 -1.15 -10.15
CA GLU A 258 23.80 -0.48 -10.73
C GLU A 258 23.43 0.41 -11.92
N GLU A 259 22.50 -0.07 -12.73
CA GLU A 259 22.03 0.57 -13.96
C GLU A 259 20.93 1.62 -13.71
N VAL A 260 20.43 1.75 -12.47
CA VAL A 260 19.33 2.64 -12.12
C VAL A 260 19.85 4.05 -11.84
N THR A 261 19.36 5.02 -12.60
CA THR A 261 19.69 6.45 -12.41
C THR A 261 18.88 7.10 -11.29
N ASP A 262 19.28 8.28 -10.84
CA ASP A 262 18.51 9.04 -9.85
C ASP A 262 17.14 9.48 -10.42
N ASP A 263 17.03 9.76 -11.72
CA ASP A 263 15.77 10.10 -12.40
C ASP A 263 14.81 8.91 -12.45
N GLU A 264 15.33 7.70 -12.71
CA GLU A 264 14.55 6.49 -12.65
C GLU A 264 14.02 6.17 -11.24
N ILE A 265 14.61 6.75 -10.19
CA ILE A 265 14.11 6.64 -8.80
C ILE A 265 13.09 7.74 -8.52
N ALA A 266 13.26 8.92 -9.11
CA ALA A 266 12.36 10.04 -8.91
C ALA A 266 10.91 9.72 -9.32
N LEU A 267 10.71 9.04 -10.46
CA LEU A 267 9.39 8.66 -10.94
C LEU A 267 8.64 7.70 -9.98
N PRO A 268 9.20 6.56 -9.53
CA PRO A 268 8.57 5.74 -8.50
C PRO A 268 8.30 6.48 -7.20
N GLN A 269 9.22 7.30 -6.71
CA GLN A 269 9.01 8.13 -5.52
C GLN A 269 7.81 9.07 -5.71
N HIS A 270 7.75 9.76 -6.85
CA HIS A 270 6.62 10.63 -7.18
C HIS A 270 5.30 9.83 -7.22
N ARG A 271 5.25 8.71 -7.94
CA ARG A 271 4.05 7.86 -8.02
C ARG A 271 3.58 7.36 -6.65
N LEU A 272 4.50 6.96 -5.78
CA LEU A 272 4.17 6.48 -4.43
C LEU A 272 3.61 7.60 -3.55
N ASN A 273 4.11 8.82 -3.68
CA ASN A 273 3.67 9.99 -2.91
C ASN A 273 2.37 10.61 -3.44
N HIS A 274 2.03 10.40 -4.71
CA HIS A 274 0.78 10.91 -5.32
C HIS A 274 -0.30 9.82 -5.48
N ARG A 275 -0.10 8.64 -4.87
CA ARG A 275 -1.09 7.57 -4.86
C ARG A 275 -1.97 7.70 -3.61
N PRO A 276 -3.33 7.76 -3.76
CA PRO A 276 -4.23 7.86 -2.63
C PRO A 276 -4.09 6.70 -1.65
N ARG A 277 -4.23 6.97 -0.36
CA ARG A 277 -4.16 5.95 0.70
C ARG A 277 -5.49 5.87 1.44
N LYS A 278 -6.04 4.67 1.59
CA LYS A 278 -7.27 4.46 2.36
C LYS A 278 -7.14 4.96 3.80
N CYS A 279 -5.97 4.72 4.44
CA CYS A 279 -5.67 5.17 5.79
C CYS A 279 -5.56 6.70 5.94
N LEU A 280 -5.46 7.44 4.84
CA LEU A 280 -5.45 8.90 4.79
C LEU A 280 -6.78 9.46 4.24
N GLY A 281 -7.87 8.70 4.30
CA GLY A 281 -9.15 9.13 3.72
C GLY A 281 -9.11 9.33 2.21
N TYR A 282 -8.25 8.58 1.52
CA TYR A 282 -7.95 8.69 0.09
C TYR A 282 -7.22 9.96 -0.35
N LYS A 283 -6.73 10.78 0.59
CA LYS A 283 -5.71 11.79 0.28
C LYS A 283 -4.39 11.09 -0.08
N THR A 284 -3.53 11.81 -0.80
CA THR A 284 -2.19 11.33 -1.13
C THR A 284 -1.20 11.62 0.00
N PRO A 285 -0.12 10.84 0.17
CA PRO A 285 0.97 11.16 1.10
C PRO A 285 1.53 12.56 0.89
N HIS A 286 1.66 13.00 -0.37
CA HIS A 286 2.14 14.33 -0.72
C HIS A 286 1.20 15.42 -0.15
N GLN A 287 -0.12 15.33 -0.42
CA GLN A 287 -1.07 16.31 0.08
C GLN A 287 -1.00 16.42 1.61
N VAL A 288 -1.10 15.29 2.32
CA VAL A 288 -1.13 15.25 3.78
C VAL A 288 0.16 15.80 4.40
N PHE A 289 1.31 15.46 3.81
CA PHE A 289 2.61 15.91 4.32
C PHE A 289 2.85 17.40 4.09
N TRP A 290 2.50 17.92 2.91
CA TRP A 290 2.74 19.32 2.56
C TRP A 290 1.68 20.28 3.16
N GLU A 291 0.43 19.85 3.34
CA GLU A 291 -0.57 20.61 4.11
C GLU A 291 -0.04 20.96 5.50
N GLN A 292 0.62 20.00 6.16
CA GLN A 292 1.21 20.20 7.49
C GLN A 292 2.44 21.13 7.48
N LEU A 293 3.29 21.02 6.46
CA LEU A 293 4.46 21.89 6.33
C LEU A 293 4.05 23.36 6.17
N HIS A 294 3.03 23.62 5.37
CA HIS A 294 2.52 24.97 5.14
C HIS A 294 1.80 25.52 6.39
N SER A 295 1.04 24.71 7.11
CA SER A 295 0.39 25.13 8.35
C SER A 295 1.39 25.51 9.44
N ASN A 296 2.50 24.78 9.58
CA ASN A 296 3.57 25.09 10.54
C ASN A 296 4.34 26.36 10.18
N GLN A 297 4.53 26.66 8.89
CA GLN A 297 5.17 27.92 8.45
C GLN A 297 4.30 29.13 8.72
N SER A 298 2.97 29.03 8.53
CA SER A 298 2.03 30.11 8.81
C SER A 298 1.90 30.43 10.31
N VAL A 299 2.14 29.45 11.20
CA VAL A 299 2.18 29.67 12.65
C VAL A 299 3.48 30.36 13.07
N ALA A 300 4.63 29.96 12.47
CA ALA A 300 5.94 30.55 12.76
C ALA A 300 6.08 32.03 12.28
N LEU A 301 5.24 32.47 11.35
CA LEU A 301 5.19 33.86 10.88
C LEU A 301 4.23 34.77 11.70
N ARG A 302 3.53 34.20 12.67
CA ARG A 302 2.60 34.93 13.58
C ARG A 302 3.14 35.12 14.99
N CYS A 303 4.34 34.62 15.27
CA CYS A 303 5.14 34.86 16.45
C CYS A 303 6.37 35.68 16.05
#